data_0750fa5f7d3218780adc40f7e651a6c1
#
_entry.id   0750fa5f7d3218780adc40f7e651a6c1
#
_cell.length_a   1.000
_cell.length_b   1.000
_cell.length_c   1.000
_cell.angle_alpha   90.00
_cell.angle_beta   90.00
_cell.angle_gamma   90.00
#
_symmetry.space_group_name_H-M   'P 1'
#
loop_
_entity.id
_entity.type
_entity.pdbx_description
1 polymer ?
#
loop_
_entity_poly.entity_id
_entity_poly.type
_entity_poly.pdbx_seq_one_letter_code
_entity_poly.pdbx_strand_id
1 'polypeptide(L)'
;YADVVPPQGLSTYYGLTMNGEFAPADYCYCADCTRIFQDATGIDINSVADPSKIAAWAQFRCDALTDLVNELCTVVHAQGKKVGADVYPGPMGEARKMVRQEWEKWNVDAVYPLNYNDFYAELPSWIGLATREEARVMQGKDVAVYSGLMICGDWERKTSETDLDHAGLVPSQMRDAIVGSITNGASGIKLYAPAGMTETPG
;
A
#
# COMPACT_ATOMS: atom_id res chain seq x y z
N TYR A 1 2.89 -6.17 -10.70
CA TYR A 1 1.96 -5.93 -9.60
C TYR A 1 0.83 -5.06 -10.13
N ALA A 2 -0.36 -5.58 -10.25
CA ALA A 2 -1.52 -4.81 -10.69
C ALA A 2 -2.43 -4.58 -9.48
N ASP A 3 -2.93 -3.36 -9.34
CA ASP A 3 -3.92 -3.04 -8.32
C ASP A 3 -5.23 -3.75 -8.65
N VAL A 4 -5.72 -4.57 -7.75
CA VAL A 4 -7.03 -5.23 -7.89
C VAL A 4 -8.15 -4.18 -7.85
N VAL A 5 -7.95 -3.16 -7.02
CA VAL A 5 -8.75 -1.94 -6.97
C VAL A 5 -7.78 -0.76 -6.92
N PRO A 6 -7.66 0.05 -7.96
CA PRO A 6 -6.82 1.25 -7.92
C PRO A 6 -7.30 2.22 -6.83
N PRO A 7 -6.38 2.99 -6.22
CA PRO A 7 -6.74 4.08 -5.31
C PRO A 7 -7.77 5.03 -5.92
N GLN A 8 -8.69 5.53 -5.12
CA GLN A 8 -9.84 6.32 -5.62
C GLN A 8 -9.41 7.56 -6.40
N GLY A 9 -8.38 8.25 -5.94
CA GLY A 9 -7.84 9.42 -6.63
C GLY A 9 -7.34 9.07 -8.03
N LEU A 10 -6.55 8.01 -8.15
CA LEU A 10 -6.04 7.51 -9.44
C LEU A 10 -7.17 7.00 -10.33
N SER A 11 -8.15 6.27 -9.77
CA SER A 11 -9.31 5.81 -10.54
C SER A 11 -10.08 6.98 -11.16
N THR A 12 -10.33 8.02 -10.39
CA THR A 12 -11.00 9.24 -10.86
C THR A 12 -10.17 9.97 -11.91
N TYR A 13 -8.88 10.10 -11.68
CA TYR A 13 -7.94 10.76 -12.60
C TYR A 13 -7.92 10.08 -13.99
N TYR A 14 -7.93 8.77 -14.02
CA TYR A 14 -7.98 8.00 -15.28
C TYR A 14 -9.40 7.76 -15.81
N GLY A 15 -10.42 8.36 -15.22
CA GLY A 15 -11.81 8.21 -15.65
C GLY A 15 -12.37 6.79 -15.44
N LEU A 16 -11.82 6.05 -14.49
CA LEU A 16 -12.26 4.69 -14.18
C LEU A 16 -13.40 4.72 -13.16
N THR A 17 -14.45 3.94 -13.42
CA THR A 17 -15.51 3.71 -12.44
C THR A 17 -15.36 2.29 -11.90
N MET A 18 -14.92 2.18 -10.65
CA MET A 18 -14.69 0.90 -9.98
C MET A 18 -15.80 0.66 -8.96
N ASN A 19 -16.72 -0.24 -9.29
CA ASN A 19 -17.82 -0.64 -8.38
C ASN A 19 -17.46 -1.86 -7.51
N GLY A 20 -16.21 -2.32 -7.58
CA GLY A 20 -15.72 -3.49 -6.88
C GLY A 20 -14.35 -3.92 -7.39
N GLU A 21 -13.90 -5.08 -6.95
CA GLU A 21 -12.63 -5.64 -7.39
C GLU A 21 -12.67 -6.00 -8.87
N PHE A 22 -11.61 -5.67 -9.60
CA PHE A 22 -11.47 -6.00 -11.00
C PHE A 22 -10.75 -7.34 -11.14
N ALA A 23 -11.52 -8.42 -11.22
CA ALA A 23 -11.00 -9.79 -11.26
C ALA A 23 -9.88 -10.02 -12.31
N PRO A 24 -9.90 -9.44 -13.53
CA PRO A 24 -8.79 -9.54 -14.46
C PRO A 24 -7.47 -8.94 -13.99
N ALA A 25 -7.48 -8.02 -13.02
CA ALA A 25 -6.28 -7.46 -12.40
C ALA A 25 -5.80 -8.25 -11.18
N ASP A 26 -6.61 -9.16 -10.66
CA ASP A 26 -6.29 -10.00 -9.51
C ASP A 26 -5.57 -11.29 -9.97
N TYR A 27 -4.33 -11.17 -10.35
CA TYR A 27 -3.49 -12.29 -10.82
C TYR A 27 -3.10 -13.24 -9.69
N CYS A 28 -2.81 -14.51 -9.98
CA CYS A 28 -2.85 -15.15 -11.30
C CYS A 28 -3.86 -16.31 -11.29
N TYR A 29 -4.42 -16.58 -12.47
CA TYR A 29 -5.31 -17.72 -12.73
C TYR A 29 -4.59 -18.81 -13.53
N CYS A 30 -3.27 -18.99 -13.33
CA CYS A 30 -2.54 -20.07 -13.99
C CYS A 30 -2.94 -21.45 -13.44
N ALA A 31 -2.65 -22.48 -14.20
CA ALA A 31 -3.02 -23.86 -13.86
C ALA A 31 -2.55 -24.29 -12.46
N ASP A 32 -1.34 -23.86 -12.05
CA ASP A 32 -0.81 -24.22 -10.73
C ASP A 32 -1.59 -23.50 -9.61
N CYS A 33 -1.81 -22.19 -9.69
CA CYS A 33 -2.54 -21.44 -8.66
C CYS A 33 -3.97 -21.97 -8.50
N THR A 34 -4.66 -22.22 -9.62
CA THR A 34 -6.05 -22.70 -9.58
C THR A 34 -6.13 -24.12 -9.04
N ARG A 35 -5.18 -25.01 -9.41
CA ARG A 35 -5.08 -26.36 -8.88
C ARG A 35 -4.79 -26.36 -7.37
N ILE A 36 -3.78 -25.59 -6.90
CA ILE A 36 -3.43 -25.52 -5.48
C ILE A 36 -4.63 -25.03 -4.66
N PHE A 37 -5.33 -24.02 -5.15
CA PHE A 37 -6.53 -23.50 -4.49
C PHE A 37 -7.65 -24.56 -4.45
N GLN A 38 -7.90 -25.26 -5.56
CA GLN A 38 -8.90 -26.32 -5.63
C GLN A 38 -8.55 -27.49 -4.70
N ASP A 39 -7.30 -27.92 -4.65
CA ASP A 39 -6.85 -28.99 -3.76
C ASP A 39 -7.05 -28.62 -2.29
N ALA A 40 -6.84 -27.34 -1.94
CA ALA A 40 -6.98 -26.86 -0.56
C ALA A 40 -8.43 -26.61 -0.14
N THR A 41 -9.31 -26.19 -1.06
CA THR A 41 -10.66 -25.69 -0.73
C THR A 41 -11.80 -26.50 -1.33
N GLY A 42 -11.52 -27.34 -2.32
CA GLY A 42 -12.52 -28.05 -3.13
C GLY A 42 -13.23 -27.16 -4.16
N ILE A 43 -12.86 -25.88 -4.28
CA ILE A 43 -13.51 -24.92 -5.18
C ILE A 43 -12.69 -24.80 -6.48
N ASP A 44 -13.32 -25.12 -7.62
CA ASP A 44 -12.74 -24.77 -8.92
C ASP A 44 -13.05 -23.29 -9.24
N ILE A 45 -12.07 -22.45 -9.04
CA ILE A 45 -12.22 -20.99 -9.22
C ILE A 45 -12.53 -20.61 -10.67
N ASN A 46 -12.12 -21.44 -11.65
CA ASN A 46 -12.40 -21.18 -13.07
C ASN A 46 -13.88 -21.41 -13.43
N SER A 47 -14.61 -22.17 -12.59
CA SER A 47 -16.05 -22.40 -12.77
C SER A 47 -16.91 -21.31 -12.11
N VAL A 48 -16.28 -20.39 -11.34
CA VAL A 48 -17.01 -19.33 -10.60
C VAL A 48 -17.23 -18.12 -11.51
N ALA A 49 -18.48 -17.67 -11.61
CA ALA A 49 -18.85 -16.53 -12.46
C ALA A 49 -18.21 -15.20 -12.01
N ASP A 50 -17.98 -15.03 -10.71
CA ASP A 50 -17.35 -13.83 -10.13
C ASP A 50 -16.39 -14.24 -9.01
N PRO A 51 -15.12 -14.49 -9.33
CA PRO A 51 -14.10 -14.89 -8.35
C PRO A 51 -13.89 -13.87 -7.23
N SER A 52 -14.15 -12.58 -7.46
CA SER A 52 -13.98 -11.51 -6.45
C SER A 52 -14.89 -11.70 -5.23
N LYS A 53 -15.98 -12.46 -5.37
CA LYS A 53 -16.91 -12.78 -4.29
C LYS A 53 -16.49 -13.99 -3.45
N ILE A 54 -15.43 -14.68 -3.84
CA ILE A 54 -14.92 -15.84 -3.11
C ILE A 54 -13.86 -15.38 -2.09
N ALA A 55 -14.28 -15.17 -0.86
CA ALA A 55 -13.40 -14.70 0.22
C ALA A 55 -12.16 -15.62 0.40
N ALA A 56 -12.31 -16.94 0.23
CA ALA A 56 -11.22 -17.90 0.27
C ALA A 56 -10.20 -17.65 -0.85
N TRP A 57 -10.63 -17.24 -2.04
CA TRP A 57 -9.73 -16.89 -3.13
C TRP A 57 -8.92 -15.62 -2.81
N ALA A 58 -9.58 -14.58 -2.30
CA ALA A 58 -8.87 -13.37 -1.86
C ALA A 58 -7.85 -13.68 -0.75
N GLN A 59 -8.21 -14.54 0.23
CA GLN A 59 -7.28 -14.95 1.29
C GLN A 59 -6.11 -15.75 0.73
N PHE A 60 -6.35 -16.69 -0.16
CA PHE A 60 -5.30 -17.46 -0.82
C PHE A 60 -4.25 -16.56 -1.49
N ARG A 61 -4.69 -15.44 -2.07
CA ARG A 61 -3.77 -14.45 -2.69
C ARG A 61 -2.96 -13.70 -1.63
N CYS A 62 -3.61 -13.31 -0.54
CA CYS A 62 -2.92 -12.65 0.57
C CYS A 62 -1.88 -13.58 1.19
N ASP A 63 -2.25 -14.86 1.38
CA ASP A 63 -1.35 -15.87 1.96
C ASP A 63 -0.15 -16.12 1.04
N ALA A 64 -0.38 -16.28 -0.26
CA ALA A 64 0.70 -16.49 -1.23
C ALA A 64 1.72 -15.33 -1.25
N LEU A 65 1.24 -14.08 -1.14
CA LEU A 65 2.13 -12.92 -1.05
C LEU A 65 2.86 -12.88 0.30
N THR A 66 2.17 -13.19 1.39
CA THR A 66 2.73 -13.24 2.73
C THR A 66 3.84 -14.29 2.83
N ASP A 67 3.61 -15.49 2.30
CA ASP A 67 4.57 -16.58 2.30
C ASP A 67 5.83 -16.21 1.51
N LEU A 68 5.66 -15.61 0.31
CA LEU A 68 6.77 -15.14 -0.51
C LEU A 68 7.62 -14.09 0.23
N VAL A 69 6.98 -13.09 0.83
CA VAL A 69 7.71 -12.04 1.55
C VAL A 69 8.44 -12.62 2.76
N ASN A 70 7.80 -13.51 3.52
CA ASN A 70 8.41 -14.13 4.70
C ASN A 70 9.56 -15.07 4.34
N GLU A 71 9.50 -15.77 3.21
CA GLU A 71 10.61 -16.54 2.67
C GLU A 71 11.81 -15.65 2.34
N LEU A 72 11.57 -14.53 1.64
CA LEU A 72 12.61 -13.54 1.34
C LEU A 72 13.22 -12.94 2.62
N CYS A 73 12.40 -12.60 3.60
CA CYS A 73 12.87 -12.11 4.91
C CYS A 73 13.79 -13.15 5.57
N THR A 74 13.41 -14.43 5.55
CA THR A 74 14.20 -15.52 6.12
C THR A 74 15.59 -15.59 5.50
N VAL A 75 15.68 -15.50 4.17
CA VAL A 75 16.97 -15.52 3.44
C VAL A 75 17.84 -14.32 3.82
N VAL A 76 17.25 -13.13 3.90
CA VAL A 76 17.99 -11.88 4.21
C VAL A 76 18.44 -11.86 5.68
N HIS A 77 17.56 -12.26 6.61
CA HIS A 77 17.88 -12.34 8.03
C HIS A 77 18.98 -13.37 8.33
N ALA A 78 19.03 -14.47 7.59
CA ALA A 78 20.12 -15.46 7.70
C ALA A 78 21.50 -14.85 7.37
N GLN A 79 21.55 -13.72 6.66
CA GLN A 79 22.78 -12.97 6.37
C GLN A 79 23.02 -11.82 7.37
N GLY A 80 22.26 -11.76 8.46
CA GLY A 80 22.34 -10.68 9.46
C GLY A 80 21.93 -9.29 8.91
N LYS A 81 21.10 -9.26 7.87
CA LYS A 81 20.59 -8.03 7.25
C LYS A 81 19.13 -7.81 7.63
N LYS A 82 18.71 -6.55 7.53
CA LYS A 82 17.32 -6.12 7.76
C LYS A 82 16.55 -6.00 6.48
N VAL A 83 15.23 -6.18 6.58
CA VAL A 83 14.27 -6.04 5.47
C VAL A 83 13.30 -4.91 5.79
N GLY A 84 13.14 -4.00 4.84
CA GLY A 84 12.07 -3.00 4.88
C GLY A 84 11.21 -3.12 3.64
N ALA A 85 9.92 -2.83 3.77
CA ALA A 85 8.96 -2.94 2.66
C ALA A 85 8.16 -1.65 2.47
N ASP A 86 8.10 -1.17 1.23
CA ASP A 86 7.11 -0.19 0.81
C ASP A 86 5.76 -0.89 0.68
N VAL A 87 4.74 -0.36 1.34
CA VAL A 87 3.43 -1.00 1.43
C VAL A 87 2.31 0.02 1.19
N TYR A 88 1.15 -0.47 0.77
CA TYR A 88 -0.05 0.36 0.75
C TYR A 88 -0.52 0.66 2.17
N PRO A 89 -1.14 1.82 2.42
CA PRO A 89 -1.67 2.17 3.74
C PRO A 89 -2.83 1.27 4.15
N GLY A 90 -3.13 1.21 5.45
CA GLY A 90 -4.27 0.50 5.98
C GLY A 90 -4.22 -1.02 5.79
N PRO A 91 -3.39 -1.76 6.55
CA PRO A 91 -3.15 -3.19 6.35
C PRO A 91 -4.42 -4.04 6.47
N MET A 92 -5.35 -3.65 7.32
CA MET A 92 -6.62 -4.36 7.52
C MET A 92 -7.67 -4.05 6.45
N GLY A 93 -7.49 -2.99 5.66
CA GLY A 93 -8.47 -2.53 4.69
C GLY A 93 -7.88 -2.32 3.30
N GLU A 94 -7.32 -1.15 3.08
CA GLU A 94 -6.93 -0.69 1.74
C GLU A 94 -5.82 -1.56 1.11
N ALA A 95 -4.73 -1.82 1.83
CA ALA A 95 -3.62 -2.63 1.33
C ALA A 95 -4.08 -4.06 0.98
N ARG A 96 -4.90 -4.67 1.84
CA ARG A 96 -5.44 -6.01 1.60
C ARG A 96 -6.38 -6.04 0.39
N LYS A 97 -7.28 -5.07 0.28
CA LYS A 97 -8.27 -4.99 -0.80
C LYS A 97 -7.62 -4.63 -2.13
N MET A 98 -6.75 -3.62 -2.14
CA MET A 98 -6.18 -3.09 -3.38
C MET A 98 -5.10 -4.00 -3.97
N VAL A 99 -4.23 -4.55 -3.13
CA VAL A 99 -3.01 -5.25 -3.59
C VAL A 99 -2.70 -6.54 -2.84
N ARG A 100 -3.66 -7.08 -2.10
CA ARG A 100 -3.52 -8.33 -1.33
C ARG A 100 -2.39 -8.32 -0.29
N GLN A 101 -1.98 -7.14 0.16
CA GLN A 101 -0.98 -7.00 1.22
C GLN A 101 -1.63 -7.15 2.59
N GLU A 102 -1.22 -8.17 3.33
CA GLU A 102 -1.45 -8.32 4.77
C GLU A 102 -0.11 -8.13 5.49
N TRP A 103 0.50 -6.96 5.27
CA TRP A 103 1.87 -6.69 5.71
C TRP A 103 2.05 -6.71 7.23
N GLU A 104 0.98 -6.64 7.99
CA GLU A 104 1.03 -6.88 9.43
C GLU A 104 1.43 -8.33 9.79
N LYS A 105 1.38 -9.26 8.84
CA LYS A 105 1.83 -10.65 8.99
C LYS A 105 3.25 -10.89 8.49
N TRP A 106 3.90 -9.85 7.97
CA TRP A 106 5.22 -9.98 7.37
C TRP A 106 6.34 -9.90 8.42
N ASN A 107 7.39 -10.69 8.23
CA ASN A 107 8.56 -10.73 9.10
C ASN A 107 9.60 -9.66 8.74
N VAL A 108 9.15 -8.49 8.35
CA VAL A 108 10.01 -7.35 8.02
C VAL A 108 10.45 -6.62 9.29
N ASP A 109 11.55 -5.85 9.21
CA ASP A 109 12.02 -5.00 10.32
C ASP A 109 11.43 -3.59 10.27
N ALA A 110 10.95 -3.18 9.08
CA ALA A 110 10.31 -1.89 8.91
C ALA A 110 9.29 -1.93 7.77
N VAL A 111 8.25 -1.11 7.90
CA VAL A 111 7.28 -0.83 6.84
C VAL A 111 7.26 0.65 6.53
N TYR A 112 7.04 0.96 5.25
CA TYR A 112 6.96 2.30 4.72
C TYR A 112 5.62 2.48 3.99
N PRO A 113 4.50 2.67 4.73
CA PRO A 113 3.20 2.89 4.10
C PRO A 113 3.22 4.13 3.21
N LEU A 114 2.73 3.98 1.98
CA LEU A 114 2.68 5.04 0.98
C LEU A 114 1.47 5.95 1.24
N ASN A 115 1.56 6.79 2.28
CA ASN A 115 0.49 7.69 2.73
C ASN A 115 0.36 8.91 1.81
N TYR A 116 0.17 8.65 0.50
CA TYR A 116 0.05 9.66 -0.55
C TYR A 116 -1.41 10.08 -0.69
N ASN A 117 -1.84 11.00 0.15
CA ASN A 117 -3.24 11.40 0.30
C ASN A 117 -3.98 11.66 -1.03
N ASP A 118 -3.31 12.29 -2.00
CA ASP A 118 -3.91 12.60 -3.31
C ASP A 118 -4.38 11.34 -4.04
N PHE A 119 -3.59 10.25 -3.99
CA PHE A 119 -3.92 9.00 -4.65
C PHE A 119 -5.18 8.35 -4.10
N TYR A 120 -5.49 8.62 -2.83
CA TYR A 120 -6.67 8.10 -2.14
C TYR A 120 -7.85 9.09 -2.15
N ALA A 121 -7.69 10.27 -2.78
CA ALA A 121 -8.65 11.37 -2.75
C ALA A 121 -8.93 11.88 -1.32
N GLU A 122 -7.90 11.85 -0.48
CA GLU A 122 -7.96 12.24 0.92
C GLU A 122 -7.25 13.59 1.16
N LEU A 123 -7.64 14.28 2.21
CA LEU A 123 -6.97 15.50 2.65
C LEU A 123 -5.63 15.18 3.33
N PRO A 124 -4.66 16.11 3.36
CA PRO A 124 -3.37 15.91 4.05
C PRO A 124 -3.50 15.49 5.52
N SER A 125 -4.57 15.91 6.20
CA SER A 125 -4.85 15.51 7.60
C SER A 125 -5.13 14.02 7.77
N TRP A 126 -5.57 13.31 6.70
CA TRP A 126 -5.77 11.87 6.69
C TRP A 126 -4.49 11.11 7.00
N ILE A 127 -3.31 11.62 6.61
CA ILE A 127 -2.02 10.97 6.81
C ILE A 127 -1.79 10.60 8.28
N GLY A 128 -2.10 11.52 9.20
CA GLY A 128 -1.98 11.23 10.63
C GLY A 128 -2.95 10.14 11.11
N LEU A 129 -4.13 10.04 10.53
CA LEU A 129 -5.12 9.01 10.86
C LEU A 129 -4.67 7.64 10.33
N ALA A 130 -4.19 7.58 9.09
CA ALA A 130 -3.63 6.37 8.50
C ALA A 130 -2.45 5.86 9.31
N THR A 131 -1.50 6.75 9.64
CA THR A 131 -0.33 6.41 10.47
C THR A 131 -0.73 5.84 11.83
N ARG A 132 -1.78 6.39 12.47
CA ARG A 132 -2.27 5.87 13.76
C ARG A 132 -2.80 4.45 13.66
N GLU A 133 -3.52 4.13 12.59
CA GLU A 133 -4.00 2.76 12.34
C GLU A 133 -2.83 1.81 12.14
N GLU A 134 -1.88 2.20 11.30
CA GLU A 134 -0.68 1.45 10.96
C GLU A 134 0.18 1.14 12.21
N ALA A 135 0.46 2.15 13.00
CA ALA A 135 1.20 2.00 14.25
C ALA A 135 0.46 1.12 15.26
N ARG A 136 -0.87 1.25 15.35
CA ARG A 136 -1.71 0.43 16.23
C ARG A 136 -1.67 -1.05 15.84
N VAL A 137 -1.73 -1.36 14.55
CA VAL A 137 -1.70 -2.74 14.05
C VAL A 137 -0.33 -3.38 14.29
N MET A 138 0.75 -2.59 14.25
CA MET A 138 2.10 -3.06 14.52
C MET A 138 2.49 -3.02 15.99
N GLN A 139 1.61 -2.55 16.87
CA GLN A 139 1.89 -2.46 18.31
C GLN A 139 2.24 -3.84 18.89
N GLY A 140 3.36 -3.90 19.63
CA GLY A 140 3.86 -5.14 20.24
C GLY A 140 4.71 -6.01 19.31
N LYS A 141 4.93 -5.59 18.07
CA LYS A 141 5.86 -6.21 17.12
C LYS A 141 7.16 -5.38 17.07
N ASP A 142 8.28 -6.04 16.82
CA ASP A 142 9.58 -5.39 16.60
C ASP A 142 9.71 -4.93 15.16
N VAL A 143 8.76 -4.09 14.72
CA VAL A 143 8.69 -3.56 13.36
C VAL A 143 8.50 -2.05 13.42
N ALA A 144 9.42 -1.31 12.82
CA ALA A 144 9.33 0.13 12.73
C ALA A 144 8.35 0.58 11.63
N VAL A 145 7.50 1.55 11.92
CA VAL A 145 6.58 2.16 10.96
C VAL A 145 7.10 3.55 10.57
N TYR A 146 7.44 3.74 9.30
CA TYR A 146 7.85 5.04 8.77
C TYR A 146 6.78 5.55 7.82
N SER A 147 6.09 6.61 8.18
CA SER A 147 5.07 7.20 7.29
C SER A 147 5.71 7.71 6.01
N GLY A 148 5.30 7.16 4.88
CA GLY A 148 5.76 7.54 3.55
C GLY A 148 5.01 8.77 3.06
N LEU A 149 5.72 9.87 2.83
CA LEU A 149 5.16 11.14 2.39
C LEU A 149 5.68 11.49 1.00
N MET A 150 4.78 11.88 0.11
CA MET A 150 5.14 12.36 -1.22
C MET A 150 5.32 13.87 -1.21
N ILE A 151 6.43 14.35 -1.75
CA ILE A 151 6.73 15.77 -1.89
C ILE A 151 6.22 16.26 -3.24
N CYS A 152 5.46 17.35 -3.27
CA CYS A 152 5.10 18.03 -4.50
C CYS A 152 6.29 18.85 -5.00
N GLY A 153 6.94 18.42 -6.08
CA GLY A 153 8.09 19.12 -6.66
C GLY A 153 7.70 20.45 -7.33
N ASP A 154 6.53 20.50 -7.92
CA ASP A 154 6.00 21.65 -8.68
C ASP A 154 4.84 22.32 -7.89
N TRP A 155 5.05 22.48 -6.59
CA TRP A 155 4.02 22.89 -5.64
C TRP A 155 3.37 24.25 -5.97
N GLU A 156 4.06 25.14 -6.66
CA GLU A 156 3.53 26.46 -7.09
C GLU A 156 2.41 26.30 -8.13
N ARG A 157 2.39 25.19 -8.85
CA ARG A 157 1.38 24.88 -9.86
C ARG A 157 0.22 24.05 -9.32
N LYS A 158 0.34 23.53 -8.11
CA LYS A 158 -0.69 22.70 -7.51
C LYS A 158 -1.98 23.53 -7.31
N THR A 159 -3.05 23.11 -7.96
CA THR A 159 -4.33 23.85 -8.01
C THR A 159 -5.32 23.41 -6.96
N SER A 160 -5.19 22.21 -6.41
CA SER A 160 -6.05 21.64 -5.38
C SER A 160 -5.31 20.60 -4.55
N GLU A 161 -5.87 20.21 -3.40
CA GLU A 161 -5.29 19.16 -2.54
C GLU A 161 -5.31 17.77 -3.17
N THR A 162 -6.09 17.56 -4.23
CA THR A 162 -6.21 16.31 -4.98
C THR A 162 -5.73 16.44 -6.43
N ASP A 163 -4.92 17.46 -6.72
CA ASP A 163 -4.30 17.64 -8.03
C ASP A 163 -3.20 16.61 -8.26
N LEU A 164 -3.49 15.59 -9.09
CA LEU A 164 -2.56 14.51 -9.39
C LEU A 164 -1.52 14.85 -10.46
N ASP A 165 -1.72 15.88 -11.27
CA ASP A 165 -0.68 16.38 -12.17
C ASP A 165 0.48 17.00 -11.38
N HIS A 166 0.18 17.52 -10.18
CA HIS A 166 1.13 18.07 -9.22
C HIS A 166 0.99 17.36 -7.87
N ALA A 167 1.04 16.02 -7.90
CA ALA A 167 0.82 15.20 -6.71
C ALA A 167 1.88 15.43 -5.62
N GLY A 168 1.48 15.24 -4.39
CA GLY A 168 2.31 15.37 -3.19
C GLY A 168 1.97 16.58 -2.32
N LEU A 169 2.64 16.65 -1.19
CA LEU A 169 2.42 17.69 -0.18
C LEU A 169 3.20 18.95 -0.52
N VAL A 170 2.55 20.09 -0.44
CA VAL A 170 3.21 21.40 -0.50
C VAL A 170 3.90 21.71 0.83
N PRO A 171 4.86 22.67 0.89
CA PRO A 171 5.68 22.91 2.10
C PRO A 171 4.91 23.09 3.40
N SER A 172 3.77 23.81 3.38
CA SER A 172 2.93 24.02 4.56
C SER A 172 2.26 22.74 5.05
N GLN A 173 1.75 21.91 4.12
CA GLN A 173 1.13 20.62 4.42
C GLN A 173 2.14 19.58 4.91
N MET A 174 3.38 19.62 4.38
CA MET A 174 4.44 18.70 4.76
C MET A 174 4.75 18.76 6.25
N ARG A 175 4.85 19.98 6.82
CA ARG A 175 5.08 20.14 8.26
C ARG A 175 3.99 19.45 9.08
N ASP A 176 2.74 19.69 8.73
CA ASP A 176 1.60 19.15 9.48
C ASP A 176 1.48 17.64 9.33
N ALA A 177 1.79 17.11 8.14
CA ALA A 177 1.84 15.67 7.88
C ALA A 177 2.95 14.98 8.70
N ILE A 178 4.15 15.59 8.79
CA ILE A 178 5.25 15.09 9.62
C ILE A 178 4.84 15.06 11.10
N VAL A 179 4.34 16.18 11.62
CA VAL A 179 3.89 16.27 13.01
C VAL A 179 2.77 15.27 13.28
N GLY A 180 1.78 15.20 12.37
CA GLY A 180 0.68 14.25 12.45
C GLY A 180 1.15 12.80 12.48
N SER A 181 2.10 12.43 11.64
CA SER A 181 2.66 11.07 11.62
C SER A 181 3.40 10.71 12.91
N ILE A 182 4.31 11.57 13.36
CA ILE A 182 5.10 11.31 14.56
C ILE A 182 4.22 11.26 15.82
N THR A 183 3.27 12.16 15.96
CA THR A 183 2.36 12.18 17.12
C THR A 183 1.39 11.00 17.14
N ASN A 184 1.18 10.36 16.01
CA ASN A 184 0.34 9.17 15.86
C ASN A 184 1.12 7.84 15.82
N GLY A 185 2.41 7.86 16.18
CA GLY A 185 3.18 6.65 16.46
C GLY A 185 4.13 6.19 15.37
N ALA A 186 4.37 6.98 14.32
CA ALA A 186 5.42 6.67 13.38
C ALA A 186 6.80 6.72 14.06
N SER A 187 7.65 5.76 13.75
CA SER A 187 9.06 5.72 14.16
C SER A 187 9.91 6.76 13.42
N GLY A 188 9.40 7.28 12.31
CA GLY A 188 10.06 8.27 11.47
C GLY A 188 9.27 8.52 10.19
N ILE A 189 9.90 9.22 9.25
CA ILE A 189 9.31 9.61 7.98
C ILE A 189 10.19 9.10 6.84
N LYS A 190 9.56 8.58 5.80
CA LYS A 190 10.19 8.34 4.50
C LYS A 190 9.66 9.36 3.49
N LEU A 191 10.56 10.11 2.86
CA LEU A 191 10.19 11.08 1.83
C LEU A 191 10.34 10.45 0.44
N TYR A 192 9.30 10.57 -0.36
CA TYR A 192 9.33 10.27 -1.79
C TYR A 192 9.29 11.56 -2.58
N ALA A 193 10.27 11.73 -3.46
CA ALA A 193 10.37 12.86 -4.35
C ALA A 193 10.21 12.39 -5.80
N PRO A 194 9.26 12.91 -6.57
CA PRO A 194 9.22 12.68 -8.01
C PRO A 194 10.53 13.18 -8.65
N ALA A 195 10.92 12.56 -9.76
CA ALA A 195 12.08 13.01 -10.54
C ALA A 195 11.91 14.49 -10.91
N GLY A 196 12.90 15.33 -10.61
CA GLY A 196 12.87 16.78 -10.82
C GLY A 196 13.20 17.61 -9.58
N MET A 197 13.19 17.03 -8.38
CA MET A 197 13.62 17.75 -7.16
C MET A 197 15.14 17.95 -7.05
N THR A 198 15.92 17.39 -7.96
CA THR A 198 17.39 17.48 -7.95
C THR A 198 17.93 18.65 -8.77
N GLU A 199 17.08 19.46 -9.38
CA GLU A 199 17.49 20.49 -10.35
C GLU A 199 17.23 21.93 -9.88
N THR A 200 17.12 22.22 -8.60
CA THR A 200 17.25 23.60 -8.14
C THR A 200 18.71 23.85 -7.74
N PRO A 201 19.53 24.49 -8.61
CA PRO A 201 20.77 25.09 -8.14
C PRO A 201 20.37 26.17 -7.14
N GLY A 202 20.89 26.08 -5.91
CA GLY A 202 20.78 27.15 -4.93
C GLY A 202 21.41 28.45 -5.39
#